data_0250fb22241752a5bb28c9e238f75e4e
#
_entry.id   0250fb22241752a5bb28c9e238f75e4e
#
_cell.length_a   1.000
_cell.length_b   1.000
_cell.length_c   1.000
_cell.angle_alpha   90.00
_cell.angle_beta   90.00
_cell.angle_gamma   90.00
#
_symmetry.space_group_name_H-M   'P 1'
#
loop_
_entity.id
_entity.type
_entity.pdbx_description
1 polymer ?
#
loop_
_entity_poly.entity_id
_entity_poly.type
_entity_poly.pdbx_seq_one_letter_code
_entity_poly.pdbx_strand_id
1 'polypeptide(L)'
;MCSDWFFYYLVFKKMRFIKILLLILFSINIKNTSSAANMPASFADLAEKLMPSVVNISTTTTVTTRSNPFPFEFPPGSPFEDMFKDYGTPQKRQTSALGSGFIIDEKGIVITNNHVIQGAEDVYVRVNGEKNIKAKVIGADPGMDLAVLQIESDQKFTPVKFGDSDTARIGDWVIAIGNPFGLGGTVTAGIISARNRSIGLSRYEDYIQTDASINQGNSGGPLFNMDGDVVGINTAILGQSGSIGIGFAIPSNSAQKVINQLIEFGETKRGWLGVRIQTVTKDIADVEKLDEPRGALVASVAENSPSDKGGIKAGDIILEFDGKKINEMSELPRIVAETEVGKKVKLKVWRNKREITKEIILGRLETSEDFKSQGLVTEKPKEDTIEGLKIKVRLLNKDDIKER
;
A
#
# COMPACT_ATOMS: atom_id res chain seq x y z
N MET A 1 -48.41 -76.05 -8.38
CA MET A 1 -48.91 -74.71 -7.93
C MET A 1 -48.13 -74.03 -6.82
N CYS A 2 -46.94 -74.56 -6.40
CA CYS A 2 -46.14 -73.89 -5.32
C CYS A 2 -44.91 -73.10 -5.79
N SER A 3 -44.49 -73.20 -7.12
CA SER A 3 -43.29 -72.61 -7.61
C SER A 3 -43.47 -71.08 -7.98
N ASP A 4 -44.67 -70.73 -8.40
CA ASP A 4 -44.91 -69.38 -8.89
C ASP A 4 -45.01 -68.27 -7.75
N TRP A 5 -45.47 -68.72 -6.58
CA TRP A 5 -45.62 -67.80 -5.42
C TRP A 5 -44.23 -67.41 -4.84
N PHE A 6 -43.26 -68.29 -4.87
CA PHE A 6 -41.89 -68.07 -4.42
C PHE A 6 -41.14 -67.12 -5.36
N PHE A 7 -41.40 -67.22 -6.67
CA PHE A 7 -40.84 -66.34 -7.67
C PHE A 7 -41.34 -64.91 -7.52
N TYR A 8 -42.70 -64.74 -7.32
CA TYR A 8 -43.29 -63.43 -7.09
C TYR A 8 -42.79 -62.77 -5.79
N TYR A 9 -42.59 -63.53 -4.74
CA TYR A 9 -42.05 -63.09 -3.45
C TYR A 9 -40.62 -62.58 -3.60
N LEU A 10 -39.76 -63.26 -4.33
CA LEU A 10 -38.36 -62.89 -4.62
C LEU A 10 -38.28 -61.61 -5.48
N VAL A 11 -39.13 -61.50 -6.51
CA VAL A 11 -39.21 -60.32 -7.38
C VAL A 11 -39.68 -59.09 -6.58
N PHE A 12 -40.67 -59.24 -5.74
CA PHE A 12 -41.18 -58.13 -4.87
C PHE A 12 -40.14 -57.71 -3.84
N LYS A 13 -39.36 -58.60 -3.29
CA LYS A 13 -38.29 -58.32 -2.33
C LYS A 13 -37.13 -57.59 -3.02
N LYS A 14 -36.74 -58.01 -4.24
CA LYS A 14 -35.76 -57.29 -5.08
C LYS A 14 -36.21 -55.89 -5.48
N MET A 15 -37.46 -55.72 -5.89
CA MET A 15 -38.03 -54.42 -6.24
C MET A 15 -38.09 -53.47 -5.02
N ARG A 16 -38.42 -53.96 -3.81
CA ARG A 16 -38.37 -53.17 -2.58
C ARG A 16 -36.90 -52.72 -2.26
N PHE A 17 -35.93 -53.62 -2.43
CA PHE A 17 -34.52 -53.29 -2.20
C PHE A 17 -33.99 -52.25 -3.19
N ILE A 18 -34.36 -52.35 -4.46
CA ILE A 18 -34.00 -51.38 -5.51
C ILE A 18 -34.66 -50.01 -5.24
N LYS A 19 -35.93 -49.98 -4.78
CA LYS A 19 -36.60 -48.72 -4.40
C LYS A 19 -35.95 -48.06 -3.18
N ILE A 20 -35.52 -48.85 -2.18
CA ILE A 20 -34.82 -48.30 -1.00
C ILE A 20 -33.42 -47.83 -1.38
N LEU A 21 -32.71 -48.57 -2.26
CA LEU A 21 -31.39 -48.16 -2.75
C LEU A 21 -31.48 -46.84 -3.60
N LEU A 22 -32.51 -46.69 -4.43
CA LEU A 22 -32.76 -45.48 -5.19
C LEU A 22 -33.13 -44.29 -4.30
N LEU A 23 -33.90 -44.52 -3.22
CA LEU A 23 -34.22 -43.48 -2.23
C LEU A 23 -32.98 -43.04 -1.43
N ILE A 24 -32.08 -43.98 -1.10
CA ILE A 24 -30.80 -43.65 -0.43
C ILE A 24 -29.88 -42.90 -1.38
N LEU A 25 -29.75 -43.31 -2.64
CA LEU A 25 -28.99 -42.58 -3.66
C LEU A 25 -29.56 -41.18 -3.95
N PHE A 26 -30.89 -41.03 -3.92
CA PHE A 26 -31.54 -39.73 -4.08
C PHE A 26 -31.29 -38.82 -2.85
N SER A 27 -31.30 -39.37 -1.64
CA SER A 27 -30.99 -38.60 -0.41
C SER A 27 -29.49 -38.21 -0.30
N ILE A 28 -28.58 -38.96 -0.89
CA ILE A 28 -27.16 -38.60 -0.93
C ILE A 28 -26.89 -37.44 -1.92
N ASN A 29 -27.67 -37.34 -3.00
CA ASN A 29 -27.53 -36.24 -3.97
C ASN A 29 -28.12 -34.89 -3.52
N ILE A 30 -28.92 -34.84 -2.44
CA ILE A 30 -29.51 -33.59 -1.94
C ILE A 30 -28.51 -32.80 -1.07
N LYS A 31 -27.35 -33.33 -0.72
CA LYS A 31 -26.32 -32.63 0.08
C LYS A 31 -25.32 -31.80 -0.70
N ASN A 32 -25.43 -31.71 -2.02
CA ASN A 32 -24.73 -30.70 -2.77
C ASN A 32 -25.64 -29.46 -3.01
N THR A 33 -26.15 -28.87 -1.93
CA THR A 33 -26.43 -27.45 -2.00
C THR A 33 -25.06 -26.77 -2.18
N SER A 34 -24.75 -26.43 -3.39
CA SER A 34 -23.79 -25.36 -3.67
C SER A 34 -24.20 -24.23 -2.73
N SER A 35 -23.37 -23.99 -1.73
CA SER A 35 -23.48 -22.78 -0.93
C SER A 35 -23.19 -21.66 -1.94
N ALA A 36 -24.22 -21.19 -2.60
CA ALA A 36 -24.19 -19.87 -3.19
C ALA A 36 -23.72 -18.98 -2.04
N ALA A 37 -22.55 -18.36 -2.20
CA ALA A 37 -22.03 -17.43 -1.20
C ALA A 37 -23.15 -16.41 -0.99
N ASN A 38 -23.91 -16.57 0.09
CA ASN A 38 -25.06 -15.74 0.37
C ASN A 38 -24.50 -14.34 0.57
N MET A 39 -25.03 -13.39 -0.18
CA MET A 39 -24.86 -11.98 0.09
C MET A 39 -25.13 -11.77 1.59
N PRO A 40 -24.25 -11.10 2.35
CA PRO A 40 -24.48 -10.88 3.77
C PRO A 40 -25.83 -10.19 3.97
N ALA A 41 -26.67 -10.70 4.84
CA ALA A 41 -27.95 -10.09 5.16
C ALA A 41 -27.76 -8.70 5.80
N SER A 42 -26.67 -8.51 6.53
CA SER A 42 -26.26 -7.25 7.16
C SER A 42 -24.76 -7.27 7.43
N PHE A 43 -24.13 -6.10 7.45
CA PHE A 43 -22.75 -5.91 7.91
C PHE A 43 -22.70 -5.39 9.36
N ALA A 44 -23.86 -5.22 10.04
CA ALA A 44 -23.95 -4.53 11.33
C ALA A 44 -23.11 -5.19 12.42
N ASP A 45 -23.27 -6.50 12.61
CA ASP A 45 -22.55 -7.24 13.68
C ASP A 45 -21.03 -7.21 13.46
N LEU A 46 -20.61 -7.32 12.19
CA LEU A 46 -19.19 -7.25 11.83
C LEU A 46 -18.64 -5.84 12.05
N ALA A 47 -19.37 -4.82 11.65
CA ALA A 47 -19.00 -3.42 11.87
C ALA A 47 -18.89 -3.09 13.36
N GLU A 48 -19.87 -3.48 14.18
CA GLU A 48 -19.87 -3.27 15.63
C GLU A 48 -18.64 -3.90 16.29
N LYS A 49 -18.27 -5.10 15.88
CA LYS A 49 -17.07 -5.81 16.37
C LYS A 49 -15.77 -5.11 16.00
N LEU A 50 -15.67 -4.54 14.78
CA LEU A 50 -14.41 -4.03 14.22
C LEU A 50 -14.19 -2.54 14.46
N MET A 51 -15.25 -1.74 14.59
CA MET A 51 -15.15 -0.29 14.80
C MET A 51 -14.27 0.12 15.98
N PRO A 52 -14.24 -0.59 17.14
CA PRO A 52 -13.38 -0.24 18.26
C PRO A 52 -11.88 -0.26 17.96
N SER A 53 -11.47 -0.98 16.91
CA SER A 53 -10.06 -1.06 16.48
C SER A 53 -9.66 0.05 15.52
N VAL A 54 -10.66 0.78 14.96
CA VAL A 54 -10.41 1.84 13.97
C VAL A 54 -10.37 3.20 14.66
N VAL A 55 -9.28 3.90 14.44
CA VAL A 55 -8.97 5.16 15.13
C VAL A 55 -9.05 6.35 14.19
N ASN A 56 -9.34 7.53 14.76
CA ASN A 56 -9.12 8.80 14.08
C ASN A 56 -7.68 9.25 14.31
N ILE A 57 -7.08 9.79 13.26
CA ILE A 57 -5.76 10.42 13.32
C ILE A 57 -5.92 11.89 12.96
N SER A 58 -5.40 12.75 13.82
CA SER A 58 -5.33 14.20 13.60
C SER A 58 -3.90 14.68 13.74
N THR A 59 -3.48 15.56 12.84
CA THR A 59 -2.15 16.14 12.84
C THR A 59 -2.19 17.63 12.99
N THR A 60 -1.17 18.21 13.56
CA THR A 60 -0.97 19.65 13.58
C THR A 60 0.29 20.01 12.83
N THR A 61 0.18 21.02 11.97
CA THR A 61 1.30 21.58 11.21
C THR A 61 1.22 23.10 11.27
N THR A 62 2.31 23.73 11.60
CA THR A 62 2.40 25.20 11.60
C THR A 62 2.85 25.67 10.23
N VAL A 63 1.94 26.26 9.46
CA VAL A 63 2.28 26.90 8.18
C VAL A 63 2.55 28.37 8.42
N THR A 64 3.76 28.80 8.08
CA THR A 64 4.10 30.22 8.11
C THR A 64 3.78 30.84 6.75
N THR A 65 2.66 31.53 6.65
CA THR A 65 2.28 32.22 5.42
C THR A 65 2.85 33.66 5.48
N ARG A 66 3.78 34.00 4.60
CA ARG A 66 4.14 35.40 4.34
C ARG A 66 3.11 35.94 3.36
N SER A 67 2.17 36.69 3.87
CA SER A 67 1.25 37.47 3.04
C SER A 67 1.88 38.80 2.75
N ASN A 68 2.69 38.91 1.70
CA ASN A 68 3.04 40.23 1.15
C ASN A 68 2.08 40.50 -0.02
N PRO A 69 1.05 41.33 0.15
CA PRO A 69 0.09 41.63 -0.91
C PRO A 69 0.71 42.46 -2.04
N PHE A 70 1.96 42.91 -1.88
CA PHE A 70 2.65 43.73 -2.85
C PHE A 70 3.81 42.96 -3.50
N PRO A 71 3.95 43.03 -4.84
CA PRO A 71 5.05 42.38 -5.55
C PRO A 71 6.41 43.09 -5.41
N PHE A 72 6.50 44.09 -4.52
CA PHE A 72 7.70 44.89 -4.28
C PHE A 72 7.84 45.25 -2.80
N GLU A 73 9.08 45.44 -2.34
CA GLU A 73 9.39 45.94 -1.01
C GLU A 73 9.48 47.44 -1.04
N PHE A 74 8.94 48.13 -0.02
CA PHE A 74 9.06 49.56 0.11
C PHE A 74 10.49 49.94 0.54
N PRO A 75 11.10 51.01 0.00
CA PRO A 75 12.43 51.45 0.43
C PRO A 75 12.46 51.71 1.93
N PRO A 76 13.55 51.35 2.63
CA PRO A 76 13.71 51.62 4.06
C PRO A 76 13.57 53.11 4.36
N GLY A 77 12.73 53.45 5.36
CA GLY A 77 12.44 54.84 5.75
C GLY A 77 11.33 55.52 4.93
N SER A 78 10.63 54.80 4.07
CA SER A 78 9.44 55.29 3.37
C SER A 78 8.28 55.50 4.34
N PRO A 79 7.46 56.58 4.22
CA PRO A 79 6.25 56.77 5.03
C PRO A 79 5.24 55.62 4.92
N PHE A 80 5.37 54.79 3.89
CA PHE A 80 4.53 53.61 3.67
C PHE A 80 5.06 52.37 4.37
N GLU A 81 6.34 52.31 4.74
CA GLU A 81 6.93 51.20 5.44
C GLU A 81 6.20 50.89 6.75
N ASP A 82 5.98 51.93 7.57
CA ASP A 82 5.30 51.78 8.87
C ASP A 82 3.81 51.45 8.73
N MET A 83 3.14 51.92 7.66
CA MET A 83 1.73 51.66 7.41
C MET A 83 1.46 50.23 6.91
N PHE A 84 2.47 49.61 6.30
CA PHE A 84 2.36 48.24 5.76
C PHE A 84 3.23 47.21 6.48
N LYS A 85 3.94 47.61 7.54
CA LYS A 85 4.79 46.74 8.35
C LYS A 85 4.03 45.54 8.94
N ASP A 86 2.77 45.74 9.31
CA ASP A 86 1.91 44.70 9.87
C ASP A 86 1.38 43.71 8.81
N TYR A 87 1.37 44.11 7.52
CA TYR A 87 0.95 43.21 6.42
C TYR A 87 2.02 42.21 5.97
N GLY A 88 3.28 42.46 6.31
CA GLY A 88 4.42 41.58 6.00
C GLY A 88 4.81 40.65 7.14
N THR A 89 4.12 40.70 8.29
CA THR A 89 4.44 39.81 9.41
C THR A 89 4.04 38.36 9.09
N PRO A 90 4.97 37.41 9.20
CA PRO A 90 4.65 36.01 8.98
C PRO A 90 3.57 35.54 9.96
N GLN A 91 2.36 35.30 9.46
CA GLN A 91 1.31 34.70 10.28
C GLN A 91 1.51 33.19 10.37
N LYS A 92 1.76 32.71 11.57
CA LYS A 92 1.76 31.27 11.85
C LYS A 92 0.31 30.79 11.93
N ARG A 93 -0.11 29.95 11.00
CA ARG A 93 -1.42 29.31 10.98
C ARG A 93 -1.24 27.83 11.26
N GLN A 94 -1.92 27.32 12.27
CA GLN A 94 -2.00 25.87 12.47
C GLN A 94 -3.04 25.29 11.51
N THR A 95 -2.62 24.34 10.73
CA THR A 95 -3.49 23.50 9.88
C THR A 95 -3.53 22.11 10.46
N SER A 96 -4.68 21.45 10.37
CA SER A 96 -4.88 20.07 10.81
C SER A 96 -5.26 19.22 9.61
N ALA A 97 -4.58 18.09 9.43
CA ALA A 97 -5.05 17.03 8.54
C ALA A 97 -5.75 15.96 9.37
N LEU A 98 -6.69 15.27 8.74
CA LEU A 98 -7.49 14.21 9.36
C LEU A 98 -7.42 12.95 8.50
N GLY A 99 -7.30 11.82 9.17
CA GLY A 99 -7.29 10.50 8.55
C GLY A 99 -7.77 9.43 9.52
N SER A 100 -7.67 8.21 9.08
CA SER A 100 -7.97 7.01 9.88
C SER A 100 -6.72 6.16 10.07
N GLY A 101 -6.80 5.27 11.02
CA GLY A 101 -5.84 4.21 11.25
C GLY A 101 -6.52 3.04 11.95
N PHE A 102 -5.75 2.00 12.25
CA PHE A 102 -6.25 0.86 13.00
C PHE A 102 -5.17 0.24 13.89
N ILE A 103 -5.60 -0.35 14.97
CA ILE A 103 -4.75 -0.94 16.01
C ILE A 103 -4.49 -2.41 15.67
N ILE A 104 -3.20 -2.82 15.68
CA ILE A 104 -2.80 -4.18 15.33
C ILE A 104 -2.28 -5.01 16.51
N ASP A 105 -2.05 -4.37 17.66
CA ASP A 105 -1.67 -5.08 18.89
C ASP A 105 -2.21 -4.40 20.16
N GLU A 106 -2.18 -5.14 21.27
CA GLU A 106 -2.64 -4.63 22.57
C GLU A 106 -1.73 -3.54 23.16
N LYS A 107 -0.51 -3.37 22.62
CA LYS A 107 0.46 -2.36 23.08
C LYS A 107 0.23 -1.00 22.44
N GLY A 108 -0.73 -0.90 21.51
CA GLY A 108 -1.10 0.35 20.87
C GLY A 108 -0.27 0.70 19.63
N ILE A 109 0.15 -0.30 18.87
CA ILE A 109 0.67 -0.08 17.52
C ILE A 109 -0.48 0.24 16.58
N VAL A 110 -0.39 1.39 15.92
CA VAL A 110 -1.39 1.90 14.99
C VAL A 110 -0.78 2.00 13.60
N ILE A 111 -1.52 1.52 12.62
CA ILE A 111 -1.17 1.61 11.20
C ILE A 111 -2.01 2.69 10.53
N THR A 112 -1.38 3.45 9.64
CA THR A 112 -2.03 4.48 8.81
C THR A 112 -1.25 4.73 7.52
N ASN A 113 -1.71 5.65 6.69
CA ASN A 113 -0.94 6.11 5.53
C ASN A 113 0.11 7.16 5.92
N ASN A 114 1.22 7.17 5.18
CA ASN A 114 2.26 8.18 5.34
C ASN A 114 1.74 9.60 5.05
N HIS A 115 0.92 9.77 3.99
CA HIS A 115 0.39 11.08 3.62
C HIS A 115 -0.47 11.72 4.73
N VAL A 116 -1.08 10.90 5.63
CA VAL A 116 -1.88 11.40 6.77
C VAL A 116 -1.01 12.12 7.79
N ILE A 117 0.25 11.67 7.97
CA ILE A 117 1.16 12.21 8.98
C ILE A 117 2.32 13.03 8.40
N GLN A 118 2.42 13.10 7.07
CA GLN A 118 3.54 13.75 6.39
C GLN A 118 3.60 15.25 6.73
N GLY A 119 4.78 15.70 7.21
CA GLY A 119 5.02 17.08 7.58
C GLY A 119 4.36 17.51 8.91
N ALA A 120 3.77 16.60 9.66
CA ALA A 120 3.17 16.88 10.95
C ALA A 120 4.22 17.20 12.02
N GLU A 121 3.98 18.22 12.82
CA GLU A 121 4.76 18.51 14.04
C GLU A 121 4.33 17.59 15.16
N ASP A 122 3.01 17.39 15.33
CA ASP A 122 2.42 16.50 16.29
C ASP A 122 1.36 15.64 15.63
N VAL A 123 1.29 14.37 16.07
CA VAL A 123 0.29 13.39 15.65
C VAL A 123 -0.52 12.98 16.87
N TYR A 124 -1.84 12.99 16.76
CA TYR A 124 -2.76 12.56 17.80
C TYR A 124 -3.67 11.46 17.27
N VAL A 125 -3.92 10.47 18.10
CA VAL A 125 -4.83 9.35 17.83
C VAL A 125 -5.99 9.43 18.81
N ARG A 126 -7.21 9.29 18.29
CA ARG A 126 -8.43 9.20 19.10
C ARG A 126 -9.05 7.81 18.92
N VAL A 127 -9.19 7.09 20.03
CA VAL A 127 -9.77 5.76 20.12
C VAL A 127 -11.19 5.90 20.68
N ASN A 128 -12.18 5.27 20.05
CA ASN A 128 -13.60 5.22 20.52
C ASN A 128 -14.22 6.57 20.93
N GLY A 129 -13.83 7.66 20.26
CA GLY A 129 -14.38 8.99 20.57
C GLY A 129 -13.83 9.63 21.85
N GLU A 130 -12.85 9.02 22.50
CA GLU A 130 -12.23 9.52 23.73
C GLU A 130 -11.25 10.67 23.49
N LYS A 131 -10.42 11.00 24.50
CA LYS A 131 -9.44 12.08 24.40
C LYS A 131 -8.36 11.75 23.36
N ASN A 132 -7.83 12.78 22.73
CA ASN A 132 -6.69 12.65 21.85
C ASN A 132 -5.46 12.16 22.64
N ILE A 133 -4.87 11.05 22.19
CA ILE A 133 -3.63 10.49 22.72
C ILE A 133 -2.51 10.94 21.78
N LYS A 134 -1.45 11.55 22.30
CA LYS A 134 -0.29 11.91 21.49
C LYS A 134 0.42 10.62 21.03
N ALA A 135 0.63 10.49 19.73
CA ALA A 135 1.28 9.33 19.13
C ALA A 135 2.74 9.63 18.82
N LYS A 136 3.58 8.62 18.99
CA LYS A 136 4.97 8.62 18.54
C LYS A 136 5.02 7.95 17.17
N VAL A 137 5.61 8.60 16.16
CA VAL A 137 5.90 7.96 14.88
C VAL A 137 7.08 7.01 15.08
N ILE A 138 6.84 5.70 14.87
CA ILE A 138 7.89 4.66 14.90
C ILE A 138 8.67 4.70 13.59
N GLY A 139 7.96 4.76 12.47
CA GLY A 139 8.55 4.83 11.16
C GLY A 139 7.50 5.14 10.10
N ALA A 140 7.97 5.61 8.95
CA ALA A 140 7.13 5.90 7.80
C ALA A 140 7.81 5.49 6.49
N ASP A 141 7.02 5.08 5.54
CA ASP A 141 7.44 4.69 4.20
C ASP A 141 6.66 5.45 3.13
N PRO A 142 7.21 6.53 2.59
CA PRO A 142 6.59 7.27 1.51
C PRO A 142 6.41 6.44 0.22
N GLY A 143 7.24 5.40 0.01
CA GLY A 143 7.23 4.59 -1.20
C GLY A 143 5.99 3.70 -1.34
N MET A 144 5.43 3.22 -0.22
CA MET A 144 4.17 2.48 -0.17
C MET A 144 3.06 3.23 0.57
N ASP A 145 3.31 4.49 0.93
CA ASP A 145 2.36 5.34 1.65
C ASP A 145 1.88 4.71 2.98
N LEU A 146 2.81 4.17 3.78
CA LEU A 146 2.53 3.53 5.07
C LEU A 146 3.24 4.24 6.21
N ALA A 147 2.61 4.26 7.37
CA ALA A 147 3.21 4.74 8.62
C ALA A 147 2.78 3.90 9.81
N VAL A 148 3.69 3.76 10.77
CA VAL A 148 3.50 3.05 12.03
C VAL A 148 3.63 4.04 13.17
N LEU A 149 2.62 4.07 14.01
CA LEU A 149 2.55 4.93 15.19
C LEU A 149 2.48 4.06 16.45
N GLN A 150 2.95 4.61 17.56
CA GLN A 150 2.79 4.05 18.90
C GLN A 150 1.97 5.02 19.73
N ILE A 151 0.91 4.51 20.36
CA ILE A 151 0.17 5.23 21.41
C ILE A 151 0.33 4.51 22.76
N GLU A 152 0.32 5.28 23.82
CA GLU A 152 0.39 4.76 25.20
C GLU A 152 -0.87 5.16 25.94
N SER A 153 -1.53 4.19 26.57
CA SER A 153 -2.75 4.39 27.36
C SER A 153 -2.85 3.28 28.42
N ASP A 154 -3.48 3.60 29.52
CA ASP A 154 -3.86 2.62 30.55
C ASP A 154 -5.00 1.69 30.11
N GLN A 155 -5.66 2.01 29.00
CA GLN A 155 -6.75 1.21 28.45
C GLN A 155 -6.21 0.06 27.61
N LYS A 156 -6.94 -1.06 27.62
CA LYS A 156 -6.70 -2.16 26.69
C LYS A 156 -7.24 -1.81 25.32
N PHE A 157 -6.38 -1.96 24.31
CA PHE A 157 -6.78 -1.80 22.93
C PHE A 157 -7.36 -3.11 22.36
N THR A 158 -8.26 -2.98 21.40
CA THR A 158 -8.83 -4.11 20.65
C THR A 158 -8.12 -4.19 19.29
N PRO A 159 -7.15 -5.10 19.11
CA PRO A 159 -6.41 -5.21 17.85
C PRO A 159 -7.24 -5.97 16.80
N VAL A 160 -6.97 -5.66 15.53
CA VAL A 160 -7.40 -6.46 14.38
C VAL A 160 -6.25 -7.31 13.83
N LYS A 161 -6.60 -8.34 13.05
CA LYS A 161 -5.64 -9.23 12.41
C LYS A 161 -5.55 -8.92 10.92
N PHE A 162 -4.36 -9.14 10.37
CA PHE A 162 -4.20 -9.15 8.93
C PHE A 162 -4.64 -10.50 8.35
N GLY A 163 -5.45 -10.45 7.31
CA GLY A 163 -5.78 -11.58 6.46
C GLY A 163 -4.81 -11.71 5.30
N ASP A 164 -4.92 -12.80 4.56
CA ASP A 164 -4.11 -13.07 3.38
C ASP A 164 -4.74 -12.43 2.13
N SER A 165 -4.19 -11.28 1.70
CA SER A 165 -4.67 -10.58 0.51
C SER A 165 -4.45 -11.36 -0.79
N ASP A 166 -3.54 -12.35 -0.83
CA ASP A 166 -3.28 -13.12 -2.04
C ASP A 166 -4.40 -14.13 -2.33
N THR A 167 -5.15 -14.54 -1.31
CA THR A 167 -6.33 -15.41 -1.44
C THR A 167 -7.61 -14.65 -1.78
N ALA A 168 -7.63 -13.32 -1.60
CA ALA A 168 -8.78 -12.48 -1.89
C ALA A 168 -9.06 -12.44 -3.41
N ARG A 169 -10.32 -12.62 -3.82
CA ARG A 169 -10.73 -12.78 -5.22
C ARG A 169 -11.55 -11.57 -5.68
N ILE A 170 -11.53 -11.30 -6.97
CA ILE A 170 -12.46 -10.35 -7.59
C ILE A 170 -13.89 -10.87 -7.35
N GLY A 171 -14.75 -9.98 -6.83
CA GLY A 171 -16.12 -10.30 -6.46
C GLY A 171 -16.33 -10.63 -4.98
N ASP A 172 -15.27 -10.83 -4.18
CA ASP A 172 -15.40 -11.05 -2.73
C ASP A 172 -15.86 -9.74 -2.05
N TRP A 173 -16.80 -9.85 -1.10
CA TRP A 173 -17.27 -8.73 -0.31
C TRP A 173 -16.19 -8.19 0.61
N VAL A 174 -16.14 -6.86 0.70
CA VAL A 174 -15.26 -6.13 1.61
C VAL A 174 -16.00 -4.98 2.27
N ILE A 175 -15.55 -4.61 3.48
CA ILE A 175 -16.01 -3.40 4.17
C ILE A 175 -14.81 -2.49 4.45
N ALA A 176 -14.93 -1.23 4.10
CA ALA A 176 -13.97 -0.20 4.45
C ALA A 176 -14.49 0.55 5.68
N ILE A 177 -13.68 0.61 6.73
CA ILE A 177 -14.03 1.35 7.95
C ILE A 177 -13.02 2.49 8.12
N GLY A 178 -13.55 3.69 8.37
CA GLY A 178 -12.78 4.86 8.73
C GLY A 178 -13.39 5.59 9.89
N ASN A 179 -12.67 6.52 10.48
CA ASN A 179 -13.15 7.38 11.54
C ASN A 179 -12.84 8.86 11.24
N PRO A 180 -13.36 9.39 10.12
CA PRO A 180 -13.19 10.80 9.79
C PRO A 180 -13.81 11.64 10.90
N PHE A 181 -13.10 12.68 11.34
CA PHE A 181 -13.56 13.63 12.37
C PHE A 181 -13.71 13.05 13.80
N GLY A 182 -13.45 11.76 14.04
CA GLY A 182 -13.60 11.15 15.38
C GLY A 182 -15.04 11.09 15.88
N LEU A 183 -16.03 11.04 14.98
CA LEU A 183 -17.46 11.08 15.29
C LEU A 183 -18.09 9.69 15.46
N GLY A 184 -17.30 8.61 15.54
CA GLY A 184 -17.82 7.28 15.82
C GLY A 184 -17.70 6.26 14.69
N GLY A 185 -16.91 6.58 13.66
CA GLY A 185 -16.65 5.66 12.56
C GLY A 185 -17.66 5.75 11.40
N THR A 186 -17.17 5.43 10.22
CA THR A 186 -17.95 5.35 8.97
C THR A 186 -17.66 4.02 8.32
N VAL A 187 -18.70 3.29 7.94
CA VAL A 187 -18.59 1.98 7.29
C VAL A 187 -19.14 2.10 5.88
N THR A 188 -18.37 1.63 4.92
CA THR A 188 -18.82 1.46 3.53
C THR A 188 -18.57 0.02 3.10
N ALA A 189 -19.44 -0.54 2.26
CA ALA A 189 -19.35 -1.91 1.77
C ALA A 189 -19.27 -1.92 0.24
N GLY A 190 -18.61 -2.91 -0.29
CA GLY A 190 -18.46 -3.15 -1.72
C GLY A 190 -17.78 -4.49 -1.96
N ILE A 191 -17.22 -4.65 -3.14
CA ILE A 191 -16.48 -5.86 -3.53
C ILE A 191 -15.05 -5.52 -3.95
N ILE A 192 -14.22 -6.52 -4.03
CA ILE A 192 -12.95 -6.42 -4.75
C ILE A 192 -13.28 -6.36 -6.24
N SER A 193 -13.08 -5.19 -6.86
CA SER A 193 -13.38 -4.96 -8.28
C SER A 193 -12.24 -5.40 -9.19
N ALA A 194 -11.01 -5.26 -8.74
CA ALA A 194 -9.80 -5.70 -9.46
C ALA A 194 -8.63 -5.86 -8.48
N ARG A 195 -7.55 -6.48 -8.98
CA ARG A 195 -6.29 -6.65 -8.25
C ARG A 195 -5.12 -6.21 -9.13
N ASN A 196 -3.97 -6.04 -8.52
CA ASN A 196 -2.71 -5.71 -9.19
C ASN A 196 -2.82 -4.41 -10.00
N ARG A 197 -3.51 -3.39 -9.44
CA ARG A 197 -3.66 -2.09 -10.10
C ARG A 197 -2.48 -1.19 -9.81
N SER A 198 -1.98 -0.55 -10.89
CA SER A 198 -1.05 0.57 -10.82
C SER A 198 -1.73 1.81 -11.39
N ILE A 199 -1.64 2.92 -10.67
CA ILE A 199 -2.27 4.20 -11.01
C ILE A 199 -1.26 5.34 -11.16
N GLY A 200 0.03 5.03 -11.04
CA GLY A 200 1.13 5.95 -11.30
C GLY A 200 1.47 6.91 -10.16
N LEU A 201 0.99 6.66 -8.94
CA LEU A 201 1.32 7.46 -7.75
C LEU A 201 2.66 7.06 -7.12
N SER A 202 3.05 5.79 -7.25
CA SER A 202 4.25 5.21 -6.64
C SER A 202 4.92 4.19 -7.57
N ARG A 203 6.17 3.82 -7.26
CA ARG A 203 6.91 2.78 -8.01
C ARG A 203 6.59 1.36 -7.59
N TYR A 204 5.94 1.17 -6.45
CA TYR A 204 5.71 -0.13 -5.83
C TYR A 204 4.22 -0.46 -5.74
N GLU A 205 3.44 0.09 -6.66
CA GLU A 205 2.01 -0.07 -6.68
C GLU A 205 1.57 -1.49 -7.01
N ASP A 206 0.64 -1.96 -6.21
CA ASP A 206 -0.05 -3.24 -6.39
C ASP A 206 -1.36 -3.16 -5.62
N TYR A 207 -2.28 -2.29 -6.09
CA TYR A 207 -3.48 -2.00 -5.33
C TYR A 207 -4.58 -3.04 -5.56
N ILE A 208 -5.34 -3.29 -4.49
CA ILE A 208 -6.69 -3.84 -4.58
C ILE A 208 -7.62 -2.69 -4.95
N GLN A 209 -8.39 -2.84 -6.04
CA GLN A 209 -9.45 -1.91 -6.40
C GLN A 209 -10.77 -2.38 -5.79
N THR A 210 -11.53 -1.46 -5.20
CA THR A 210 -12.86 -1.73 -4.64
C THR A 210 -13.85 -0.63 -5.01
N ASP A 211 -15.13 -0.97 -5.08
CA ASP A 211 -16.23 -0.02 -5.23
C ASP A 211 -16.83 0.40 -3.86
N ALA A 212 -16.38 -0.20 -2.75
CA ALA A 212 -16.62 0.36 -1.43
C ALA A 212 -16.15 1.83 -1.44
N SER A 213 -17.02 2.75 -1.02
CA SER A 213 -16.73 4.19 -1.12
C SER A 213 -15.55 4.59 -0.23
N ILE A 214 -14.42 4.89 -0.87
CA ILE A 214 -13.25 5.50 -0.24
C ILE A 214 -13.35 7.01 -0.42
N ASN A 215 -13.23 7.77 0.66
CA ASN A 215 -13.32 9.23 0.69
C ASN A 215 -12.27 9.81 1.62
N GLN A 216 -12.12 11.13 1.60
CA GLN A 216 -11.28 11.84 2.57
C GLN A 216 -11.73 11.48 3.98
N GLY A 217 -10.80 10.95 4.79
CA GLY A 217 -11.01 10.57 6.17
C GLY A 217 -11.06 9.06 6.43
N ASN A 218 -11.34 8.18 5.45
CA ASN A 218 -11.13 6.74 5.63
C ASN A 218 -9.77 6.25 5.08
N SER A 219 -8.96 7.14 4.47
CA SER A 219 -7.56 6.86 4.14
C SER A 219 -6.76 6.50 5.38
N GLY A 220 -5.95 5.46 5.30
CA GLY A 220 -5.20 4.85 6.42
C GLY A 220 -6.02 3.85 7.24
N GLY A 221 -7.34 3.83 7.07
CA GLY A 221 -8.22 2.83 7.69
C GLY A 221 -8.16 1.48 6.98
N PRO A 222 -8.67 0.42 7.63
CA PRO A 222 -8.62 -0.93 7.11
C PRO A 222 -9.72 -1.22 6.08
N LEU A 223 -9.40 -2.10 5.13
CA LEU A 223 -10.34 -2.82 4.28
C LEU A 223 -10.42 -4.25 4.80
N PHE A 224 -11.58 -4.65 5.30
CA PHE A 224 -11.82 -5.97 5.89
C PHE A 224 -12.50 -6.92 4.92
N ASN A 225 -12.20 -8.20 5.03
CA ASN A 225 -13.00 -9.28 4.46
C ASN A 225 -14.20 -9.60 5.37
N MET A 226 -14.99 -10.60 5.00
CA MET A 226 -16.18 -11.01 5.79
C MET A 226 -15.84 -11.80 7.05
N ASP A 227 -14.61 -12.24 7.24
CA ASP A 227 -14.12 -12.89 8.46
C ASP A 227 -13.68 -11.85 9.51
N GLY A 228 -13.55 -10.58 9.11
CA GLY A 228 -13.09 -9.47 9.93
C GLY A 228 -11.57 -9.32 9.95
N ASP A 229 -10.88 -9.89 8.98
CA ASP A 229 -9.44 -9.74 8.80
C ASP A 229 -9.13 -8.61 7.81
N VAL A 230 -8.06 -7.87 8.06
CA VAL A 230 -7.61 -6.77 7.20
C VAL A 230 -6.95 -7.33 5.94
N VAL A 231 -7.60 -7.17 4.79
CA VAL A 231 -7.06 -7.57 3.47
C VAL A 231 -6.41 -6.41 2.73
N GLY A 232 -6.63 -5.16 3.18
CA GLY A 232 -6.00 -3.98 2.59
C GLY A 232 -6.04 -2.76 3.49
N ILE A 233 -5.29 -1.73 3.12
CA ILE A 233 -5.26 -0.42 3.78
C ILE A 233 -5.75 0.61 2.78
N ASN A 234 -6.88 1.27 3.07
CA ASN A 234 -7.48 2.27 2.19
C ASN A 234 -6.52 3.44 1.99
N THR A 235 -6.24 3.83 0.74
CA THR A 235 -5.20 4.83 0.51
C THR A 235 -5.55 5.89 -0.51
N ALA A 236 -6.13 5.54 -1.66
CA ALA A 236 -6.32 6.47 -2.77
C ALA A 236 -7.69 6.33 -3.44
N ILE A 237 -8.11 7.40 -4.11
CA ILE A 237 -9.29 7.45 -4.97
C ILE A 237 -8.91 8.05 -6.33
N LEU A 238 -9.60 7.61 -7.38
CA LEU A 238 -9.63 8.35 -8.65
C LEU A 238 -10.81 9.32 -8.60
N GLY A 239 -10.50 10.63 -8.49
CA GLY A 239 -11.51 11.68 -8.48
C GLY A 239 -11.15 12.83 -7.54
N GLN A 240 -11.32 14.06 -8.01
CA GLN A 240 -11.02 15.27 -7.22
C GLN A 240 -12.12 15.62 -6.21
N SER A 241 -13.33 15.09 -6.38
CA SER A 241 -14.52 15.51 -5.62
C SER A 241 -15.11 14.42 -4.72
N GLY A 242 -14.44 13.29 -4.53
CA GLY A 242 -14.94 12.16 -3.73
C GLY A 242 -15.02 10.85 -4.51
N SER A 243 -15.54 9.80 -3.87
CA SER A 243 -15.64 8.47 -4.46
C SER A 243 -16.59 8.45 -5.66
N ILE A 244 -16.11 7.89 -6.76
CA ILE A 244 -16.89 7.58 -7.96
C ILE A 244 -17.09 6.07 -8.14
N GLY A 245 -16.95 5.29 -7.05
CA GLY A 245 -16.99 3.82 -7.11
C GLY A 245 -15.65 3.19 -7.49
N ILE A 246 -14.55 3.94 -7.41
CA ILE A 246 -13.19 3.46 -7.68
C ILE A 246 -12.29 3.89 -6.53
N GLY A 247 -12.09 2.98 -5.60
CA GLY A 247 -11.17 3.12 -4.47
C GLY A 247 -10.02 2.14 -4.56
N PHE A 248 -8.91 2.46 -3.91
CA PHE A 248 -7.69 1.65 -3.90
C PHE A 248 -7.22 1.41 -2.47
N ALA A 249 -6.81 0.17 -2.22
CA ALA A 249 -6.22 -0.25 -0.95
C ALA A 249 -4.89 -0.97 -1.18
N ILE A 250 -3.92 -0.72 -0.31
CA ILE A 250 -2.63 -1.42 -0.29
C ILE A 250 -2.90 -2.83 0.24
N PRO A 251 -2.50 -3.92 -0.48
CA PRO A 251 -2.72 -5.29 -0.04
C PRO A 251 -2.04 -5.59 1.29
N SER A 252 -2.72 -6.34 2.16
CA SER A 252 -2.22 -6.67 3.51
C SER A 252 -0.87 -7.38 3.49
N ASN A 253 -0.63 -8.32 2.56
CA ASN A 253 0.62 -9.08 2.48
C ASN A 253 1.83 -8.18 2.15
N SER A 254 1.65 -7.21 1.24
CA SER A 254 2.68 -6.22 0.93
C SER A 254 2.87 -5.23 2.08
N ALA A 255 1.77 -4.78 2.69
CA ALA A 255 1.79 -3.86 3.83
C ALA A 255 2.51 -4.46 5.04
N GLN A 256 2.23 -5.72 5.41
CA GLN A 256 2.85 -6.37 6.57
C GLN A 256 4.38 -6.44 6.48
N LYS A 257 4.94 -6.68 5.29
CA LYS A 257 6.40 -6.69 5.09
C LYS A 257 7.03 -5.35 5.43
N VAL A 258 6.40 -4.26 5.01
CA VAL A 258 6.85 -2.89 5.29
C VAL A 258 6.62 -2.54 6.76
N ILE A 259 5.43 -2.82 7.31
CA ILE A 259 5.08 -2.56 8.70
C ILE A 259 6.06 -3.24 9.66
N ASN A 260 6.40 -4.51 9.42
CA ASN A 260 7.36 -5.24 10.24
C ASN A 260 8.75 -4.58 10.23
N GLN A 261 9.22 -4.11 9.06
CA GLN A 261 10.48 -3.38 8.96
C GLN A 261 10.43 -2.03 9.69
N LEU A 262 9.31 -1.30 9.59
CA LEU A 262 9.13 -0.03 10.29
C LEU A 262 9.11 -0.24 11.81
N ILE A 263 8.49 -1.31 12.31
CA ILE A 263 8.48 -1.65 13.74
C ILE A 263 9.90 -2.02 14.23
N GLU A 264 10.62 -2.84 13.44
CA GLU A 264 11.92 -3.37 13.85
C GLU A 264 13.06 -2.36 13.68
N PHE A 265 13.06 -1.60 12.57
CA PHE A 265 14.19 -0.75 12.19
C PHE A 265 13.86 0.76 12.16
N GLY A 266 12.59 1.15 12.23
CA GLY A 266 12.14 2.54 12.03
C GLY A 266 12.16 3.00 10.58
N GLU A 267 12.66 2.17 9.67
CA GLU A 267 12.82 2.46 8.24
C GLU A 267 12.66 1.20 7.39
N THR A 268 12.38 1.37 6.09
CA THR A 268 12.34 0.27 5.15
C THR A 268 13.72 -0.04 4.57
N LYS A 269 13.95 -1.31 4.26
CA LYS A 269 15.16 -1.81 3.62
C LYS A 269 14.76 -2.54 2.35
N ARG A 270 14.86 -1.88 1.20
CA ARG A 270 14.47 -2.44 -0.09
C ARG A 270 15.64 -3.04 -0.84
N GLY A 271 15.38 -4.19 -1.46
CA GLY A 271 16.29 -4.77 -2.42
C GLY A 271 16.52 -3.83 -3.62
N TRP A 272 17.72 -3.86 -4.18
CA TRP A 272 18.12 -3.05 -5.31
C TRP A 272 18.99 -3.83 -6.28
N LEU A 273 18.66 -3.72 -7.58
CA LEU A 273 19.43 -4.30 -8.69
C LEU A 273 20.39 -3.30 -9.34
N GLY A 274 19.99 -2.04 -9.45
CA GLY A 274 20.75 -1.01 -10.14
C GLY A 274 20.61 -1.09 -11.66
N VAL A 275 19.38 -1.26 -12.15
CA VAL A 275 19.04 -1.23 -13.57
C VAL A 275 17.97 -0.19 -13.85
N ARG A 276 18.03 0.44 -15.04
CA ARG A 276 16.90 1.17 -15.62
C ARG A 276 16.25 0.27 -16.64
N ILE A 277 14.94 0.19 -16.61
CA ILE A 277 14.17 -0.76 -17.40
C ILE A 277 13.12 -0.07 -18.26
N GLN A 278 12.70 -0.75 -19.31
CA GLN A 278 11.68 -0.34 -20.25
C GLN A 278 10.73 -1.51 -20.54
N THR A 279 9.53 -1.17 -21.01
CA THR A 279 8.55 -2.15 -21.46
C THR A 279 9.05 -2.85 -22.73
N VAL A 280 8.88 -4.17 -22.79
CA VAL A 280 9.09 -4.97 -23.99
C VAL A 280 7.87 -4.83 -24.88
N THR A 281 8.00 -4.03 -25.95
CA THR A 281 6.95 -3.88 -26.96
C THR A 281 6.92 -5.09 -27.91
N LYS A 282 5.85 -5.21 -28.69
CA LYS A 282 5.74 -6.26 -29.72
C LYS A 282 6.92 -6.21 -30.70
N ASP A 283 7.29 -5.02 -31.16
CA ASP A 283 8.43 -4.85 -32.09
C ASP A 283 9.74 -5.34 -31.48
N ILE A 284 9.97 -5.07 -30.19
CA ILE A 284 11.15 -5.55 -29.46
C ILE A 284 11.12 -7.08 -29.37
N ALA A 285 9.96 -7.65 -29.01
CA ALA A 285 9.79 -9.10 -28.92
C ALA A 285 10.06 -9.78 -30.27
N ASP A 286 9.55 -9.24 -31.38
CA ASP A 286 9.74 -9.76 -32.73
C ASP A 286 11.23 -9.70 -33.14
N VAL A 287 11.93 -8.59 -32.89
CA VAL A 287 13.36 -8.42 -33.18
C VAL A 287 14.21 -9.40 -32.35
N GLU A 288 13.90 -9.54 -31.06
CA GLU A 288 14.60 -10.44 -30.15
C GLU A 288 14.16 -11.90 -30.28
N LYS A 289 13.14 -12.20 -31.13
CA LYS A 289 12.56 -13.55 -31.31
C LYS A 289 12.03 -14.14 -30.00
N LEU A 290 11.41 -13.31 -29.17
CA LEU A 290 10.58 -13.76 -28.07
C LEU A 290 9.23 -14.24 -28.61
N ASP A 291 8.68 -15.26 -27.97
CA ASP A 291 7.34 -15.80 -28.28
C ASP A 291 6.21 -14.81 -28.03
N GLU A 292 6.39 -13.93 -27.04
CA GLU A 292 5.42 -12.89 -26.67
C GLU A 292 6.12 -11.67 -26.02
N PRO A 293 5.52 -10.48 -26.06
CA PRO A 293 6.04 -9.29 -25.39
C PRO A 293 5.90 -9.44 -23.86
N ARG A 294 6.97 -9.86 -23.17
CA ARG A 294 7.04 -10.04 -21.73
C ARG A 294 8.42 -9.70 -21.18
N GLY A 295 8.48 -9.50 -19.87
CA GLY A 295 9.72 -9.18 -19.17
C GLY A 295 10.01 -7.69 -19.06
N ALA A 296 11.20 -7.38 -18.59
CA ALA A 296 11.70 -6.02 -18.42
C ALA A 296 13.02 -5.84 -19.23
N LEU A 297 12.98 -4.98 -20.25
CA LEU A 297 14.15 -4.64 -21.03
C LEU A 297 15.07 -3.72 -20.23
N VAL A 298 16.35 -4.10 -20.07
CA VAL A 298 17.38 -3.31 -19.42
C VAL A 298 17.88 -2.22 -20.37
N ALA A 299 17.52 -0.98 -20.09
CA ALA A 299 17.98 0.19 -20.86
C ALA A 299 19.41 0.60 -20.45
N SER A 300 19.74 0.53 -19.16
CA SER A 300 21.07 0.79 -18.64
C SER A 300 21.31 0.09 -17.31
N VAL A 301 22.57 -0.10 -16.96
CA VAL A 301 23.03 -0.67 -15.68
C VAL A 301 23.86 0.39 -14.97
N ALA A 302 23.58 0.62 -13.69
CA ALA A 302 24.34 1.56 -12.87
C ALA A 302 25.72 0.96 -12.55
N GLU A 303 26.76 1.77 -12.64
CA GLU A 303 28.13 1.35 -12.32
C GLU A 303 28.25 0.87 -10.87
N ASN A 304 29.04 -0.15 -10.64
CA ASN A 304 29.26 -0.78 -9.34
C ASN A 304 27.99 -1.36 -8.67
N SER A 305 26.88 -1.39 -9.38
CA SER A 305 25.61 -1.95 -8.87
C SER A 305 25.67 -3.48 -8.75
N PRO A 306 24.72 -4.09 -8.04
CA PRO A 306 24.53 -5.54 -8.02
C PRO A 306 24.40 -6.16 -9.41
N SER A 307 23.69 -5.51 -10.34
CA SER A 307 23.51 -5.98 -11.71
C SER A 307 24.79 -5.91 -12.53
N ASP A 308 25.57 -4.85 -12.36
CA ASP A 308 26.88 -4.68 -13.01
C ASP A 308 27.83 -5.82 -12.56
N LYS A 309 27.97 -6.03 -11.26
CA LYS A 309 28.76 -7.13 -10.67
C LYS A 309 28.26 -8.51 -11.09
N GLY A 310 26.94 -8.68 -11.28
CA GLY A 310 26.31 -9.91 -11.76
C GLY A 310 26.42 -10.10 -13.29
N GLY A 311 26.96 -9.11 -14.01
CA GLY A 311 27.17 -9.15 -15.46
C GLY A 311 25.89 -9.05 -16.27
N ILE A 312 24.88 -8.31 -15.78
CA ILE A 312 23.73 -7.81 -16.55
C ILE A 312 24.23 -6.69 -17.48
N LYS A 313 23.62 -6.57 -18.63
CA LYS A 313 24.01 -5.58 -19.66
C LYS A 313 22.79 -4.87 -20.21
N ALA A 314 22.98 -3.67 -20.74
CA ALA A 314 21.96 -3.02 -21.54
C ALA A 314 21.60 -3.91 -22.74
N GLY A 315 20.32 -3.97 -23.07
CA GLY A 315 19.74 -4.88 -24.08
C GLY A 315 19.32 -6.24 -23.55
N ASP A 316 19.60 -6.59 -22.29
CA ASP A 316 19.05 -7.80 -21.67
C ASP A 316 17.55 -7.62 -21.41
N ILE A 317 16.78 -8.72 -21.51
CA ILE A 317 15.40 -8.74 -21.07
C ILE A 317 15.29 -9.68 -19.88
N ILE A 318 14.92 -9.16 -18.71
CA ILE A 318 14.73 -9.96 -17.49
C ILE A 318 13.36 -10.64 -17.57
N LEU A 319 13.34 -11.96 -17.69
CA LEU A 319 12.13 -12.78 -17.84
C LEU A 319 11.65 -13.40 -16.52
N GLU A 320 12.60 -13.62 -15.59
CA GLU A 320 12.28 -14.23 -14.29
C GLU A 320 13.24 -13.68 -13.22
N PHE A 321 12.70 -13.42 -12.04
CA PHE A 321 13.44 -12.98 -10.87
C PHE A 321 13.13 -13.93 -9.70
N ASP A 322 14.14 -14.67 -9.23
CA ASP A 322 14.08 -15.59 -8.10
C ASP A 322 12.87 -16.56 -8.16
N GLY A 323 12.66 -17.15 -9.35
CA GLY A 323 11.56 -18.09 -9.61
C GLY A 323 10.22 -17.45 -9.97
N LYS A 324 10.08 -16.13 -9.87
CA LYS A 324 8.87 -15.38 -10.26
C LYS A 324 8.99 -14.90 -11.70
N LYS A 325 8.06 -15.27 -12.56
CA LYS A 325 7.99 -14.77 -13.93
C LYS A 325 7.67 -13.28 -13.94
N ILE A 326 8.27 -12.54 -14.84
CA ILE A 326 8.02 -11.12 -15.10
C ILE A 326 7.23 -11.05 -16.40
N ASN A 327 5.93 -10.78 -16.30
CA ASN A 327 5.06 -10.63 -17.46
C ASN A 327 5.11 -9.18 -17.96
N GLU A 328 5.08 -8.21 -17.05
CA GLU A 328 5.15 -6.79 -17.35
C GLU A 328 6.34 -6.14 -16.64
N MET A 329 6.90 -5.11 -17.27
CA MET A 329 8.04 -4.35 -16.73
C MET A 329 7.76 -3.78 -15.34
N SER A 330 6.53 -3.35 -15.08
CA SER A 330 6.08 -2.75 -13.82
C SER A 330 6.18 -3.68 -12.60
N GLU A 331 6.18 -5.01 -12.82
CA GLU A 331 6.27 -6.00 -11.74
C GLU A 331 7.67 -6.08 -11.13
N LEU A 332 8.72 -5.89 -11.94
CA LEU A 332 10.10 -6.09 -11.50
C LEU A 332 10.52 -5.17 -10.35
N PRO A 333 10.27 -3.84 -10.37
CA PRO A 333 10.68 -2.96 -9.28
C PRO A 333 10.08 -3.38 -7.93
N ARG A 334 8.80 -3.78 -7.91
CA ARG A 334 8.11 -4.25 -6.71
C ARG A 334 8.73 -5.55 -6.18
N ILE A 335 8.87 -6.56 -7.03
CA ILE A 335 9.41 -7.87 -6.63
C ILE A 335 10.83 -7.72 -6.07
N VAL A 336 11.67 -6.88 -6.69
CA VAL A 336 13.02 -6.59 -6.22
C VAL A 336 13.00 -5.87 -4.88
N ALA A 337 12.16 -4.83 -4.73
CA ALA A 337 12.06 -4.05 -3.50
C ALA A 337 11.54 -4.88 -2.29
N GLU A 338 10.65 -5.84 -2.53
CA GLU A 338 10.13 -6.76 -1.52
C GLU A 338 11.12 -7.87 -1.14
N THR A 339 12.20 -8.04 -1.90
CA THR A 339 13.18 -9.10 -1.65
C THR A 339 14.27 -8.58 -0.71
N GLU A 340 14.66 -9.41 0.24
CA GLU A 340 15.63 -9.09 1.30
C GLU A 340 16.98 -8.61 0.74
N VAL A 341 17.49 -7.54 1.36
CA VAL A 341 18.83 -6.99 1.05
C VAL A 341 19.90 -8.02 1.37
N GLY A 342 20.86 -8.20 0.46
CA GLY A 342 21.92 -9.19 0.61
C GLY A 342 21.54 -10.60 0.15
N LYS A 343 20.27 -10.84 -0.18
CA LYS A 343 19.85 -12.14 -0.71
C LYS A 343 20.49 -12.38 -2.09
N LYS A 344 21.00 -13.60 -2.27
CA LYS A 344 21.47 -14.09 -3.57
C LYS A 344 20.28 -14.60 -4.37
N VAL A 345 19.96 -13.96 -5.48
CA VAL A 345 18.80 -14.26 -6.34
C VAL A 345 19.25 -14.76 -7.71
N LYS A 346 18.40 -15.56 -8.36
CA LYS A 346 18.61 -16.02 -9.73
C LYS A 346 17.73 -15.22 -10.68
N LEU A 347 18.31 -14.68 -11.73
CA LEU A 347 17.61 -14.01 -12.83
C LEU A 347 17.71 -14.87 -14.09
N LYS A 348 16.58 -15.13 -14.75
CA LYS A 348 16.56 -15.60 -16.12
C LYS A 348 16.50 -14.40 -17.04
N VAL A 349 17.46 -14.31 -17.92
CA VAL A 349 17.70 -13.17 -18.79
C VAL A 349 17.74 -13.65 -20.23
N TRP A 350 17.02 -12.97 -21.11
CA TRP A 350 17.10 -13.14 -22.54
C TRP A 350 18.19 -12.23 -23.09
N ARG A 351 19.23 -12.83 -23.72
CA ARG A 351 20.38 -12.13 -24.31
C ARG A 351 20.80 -12.83 -25.59
N ASN A 352 20.96 -12.10 -26.68
CA ASN A 352 21.35 -12.66 -27.98
C ASN A 352 20.45 -13.84 -28.40
N LYS A 353 19.14 -13.68 -28.27
CA LYS A 353 18.11 -14.65 -28.66
C LYS A 353 18.19 -16.01 -27.95
N ARG A 354 18.70 -16.03 -26.74
CA ARG A 354 18.76 -17.23 -25.87
C ARG A 354 18.60 -16.86 -24.41
N GLU A 355 18.03 -17.78 -23.65
CA GLU A 355 17.91 -17.65 -22.21
C GLU A 355 19.24 -17.96 -21.53
N ILE A 356 19.65 -17.13 -20.59
CA ILE A 356 20.80 -17.33 -19.71
C ILE A 356 20.37 -17.07 -18.26
N THR A 357 21.05 -17.73 -17.31
CA THR A 357 20.82 -17.49 -15.88
C THR A 357 21.97 -16.68 -15.31
N LYS A 358 21.64 -15.69 -14.49
CA LYS A 358 22.57 -14.86 -13.74
C LYS A 358 22.27 -14.95 -12.24
N GLU A 359 23.30 -14.91 -11.41
CA GLU A 359 23.15 -14.83 -9.95
C GLU A 359 23.60 -13.44 -9.49
N ILE A 360 22.77 -12.81 -8.67
CA ILE A 360 23.00 -11.45 -8.19
C ILE A 360 22.75 -11.41 -6.69
N ILE A 361 23.61 -10.70 -5.97
CA ILE A 361 23.39 -10.38 -4.54
C ILE A 361 22.76 -8.99 -4.49
N LEU A 362 21.55 -8.87 -3.97
CA LEU A 362 20.82 -7.61 -3.91
C LEU A 362 21.51 -6.59 -3.01
N GLY A 363 21.61 -5.36 -3.50
CA GLY A 363 21.99 -4.20 -2.71
C GLY A 363 20.81 -3.61 -1.93
N ARG A 364 21.08 -2.56 -1.17
CA ARG A 364 20.06 -1.75 -0.51
C ARG A 364 19.76 -0.50 -1.32
N LEU A 365 18.48 -0.27 -1.65
CA LEU A 365 18.05 0.86 -2.47
C LEU A 365 18.36 2.19 -1.79
N GLU A 366 18.03 2.35 -0.52
CA GLU A 366 18.14 3.62 0.22
C GLU A 366 19.62 4.08 0.37
N THR A 367 20.57 3.19 0.19
CA THR A 367 22.01 3.54 0.20
C THR A 367 22.59 3.77 -1.20
N SER A 368 21.81 3.50 -2.25
CA SER A 368 22.28 3.64 -3.64
C SER A 368 22.41 5.11 -4.05
N GLU A 369 23.31 5.37 -4.98
CA GLU A 369 23.47 6.72 -5.57
C GLU A 369 22.23 7.14 -6.36
N ASP A 370 21.55 6.19 -7.01
CA ASP A 370 20.29 6.43 -7.71
C ASP A 370 19.20 6.99 -6.77
N PHE A 371 19.14 6.51 -5.52
CA PHE A 371 18.19 6.97 -4.53
C PHE A 371 18.57 8.37 -4.02
N LYS A 372 19.84 8.60 -3.76
CA LYS A 372 20.36 9.90 -3.31
C LYS A 372 20.18 10.99 -4.37
N SER A 373 20.42 10.67 -5.64
CA SER A 373 20.29 11.62 -6.74
C SER A 373 18.83 12.06 -7.02
N GLN A 374 17.85 11.29 -6.54
CA GLN A 374 16.42 11.63 -6.70
C GLN A 374 15.88 12.60 -5.65
N GLY A 375 16.74 13.09 -4.73
CA GLY A 375 16.37 14.07 -3.70
C GLY A 375 15.40 13.55 -2.63
N LEU A 376 15.25 12.22 -2.52
CA LEU A 376 14.42 11.56 -1.51
C LEU A 376 15.13 11.46 -0.14
N VAL A 377 16.42 11.76 -0.09
CA VAL A 377 17.16 11.96 1.16
C VAL A 377 17.19 13.46 1.40
N THR A 378 16.42 13.94 2.34
CA THR A 378 16.63 15.25 2.96
C THR A 378 17.88 15.15 3.85
N GLU A 379 19.08 15.13 3.24
CA GLU A 379 20.26 15.53 4.00
C GLU A 379 20.00 16.97 4.42
N LYS A 380 20.00 17.23 5.73
CA LYS A 380 20.02 18.60 6.23
C LYS A 380 21.14 19.31 5.49
N PRO A 381 20.88 20.43 4.78
CA PRO A 381 21.90 21.14 4.03
C PRO A 381 23.07 21.43 4.99
N LYS A 382 24.28 21.06 4.62
CA LYS A 382 25.45 21.46 5.38
C LYS A 382 25.51 22.97 5.37
N GLU A 383 25.37 23.58 6.54
CA GLU A 383 25.58 24.99 6.73
C GLU A 383 27.09 25.23 6.85
N ASP A 384 27.68 25.99 5.92
CA ASP A 384 29.05 26.48 6.03
C ASP A 384 29.05 27.92 6.54
N THR A 385 29.91 28.21 7.49
CA THR A 385 30.05 29.57 8.03
C THR A 385 31.24 30.25 7.34
N ILE A 386 30.96 31.36 6.66
CA ILE A 386 32.03 32.22 6.14
C ILE A 386 32.49 33.14 7.28
N GLU A 387 33.57 32.74 7.96
CA GLU A 387 34.05 33.41 9.17
C GLU A 387 34.35 34.90 8.98
N GLY A 388 34.87 35.29 7.82
CA GLY A 388 35.19 36.69 7.52
C GLY A 388 33.97 37.64 7.44
N LEU A 389 32.79 37.09 7.18
CA LEU A 389 31.56 37.88 7.02
C LEU A 389 30.53 37.60 8.13
N LYS A 390 30.80 36.65 9.02
CA LYS A 390 29.88 36.17 10.07
C LYS A 390 28.49 35.75 9.53
N ILE A 391 28.44 35.23 8.31
CA ILE A 391 27.22 34.72 7.69
C ILE A 391 27.29 33.23 7.51
N LYS A 392 26.13 32.55 7.72
CA LYS A 392 25.94 31.15 7.41
C LYS A 392 25.36 31.03 5.99
N VAL A 393 25.98 30.21 5.18
CA VAL A 393 25.52 29.92 3.80
C VAL A 393 25.20 28.43 3.69
N ARG A 394 24.20 28.10 2.86
CA ARG A 394 23.91 26.74 2.47
C ARG A 394 23.54 26.67 1.00
N LEU A 395 23.73 25.52 0.39
CA LEU A 395 23.24 25.28 -0.96
C LEU A 395 21.70 25.33 -0.95
N LEU A 396 21.12 26.01 -1.94
CA LEU A 396 19.68 26.06 -2.14
C LEU A 396 19.16 24.64 -2.48
N ASN A 397 18.12 24.23 -1.83
CA ASN A 397 17.39 23.01 -2.18
C ASN A 397 16.20 23.34 -3.11
N LYS A 398 15.49 22.30 -3.56
CA LYS A 398 14.32 22.46 -4.45
C LYS A 398 13.17 23.28 -3.83
N ASP A 399 13.06 23.26 -2.52
CA ASP A 399 12.01 24.00 -1.81
C ASP A 399 12.36 25.48 -1.74
N ASP A 400 13.64 25.83 -1.56
CA ASP A 400 14.14 27.23 -1.63
C ASP A 400 13.92 27.88 -3.01
N ILE A 401 13.87 27.06 -4.08
CA ILE A 401 13.68 27.53 -5.47
C ILE A 401 12.20 27.75 -5.80
N LYS A 402 11.29 27.03 -5.14
CA LYS A 402 9.83 27.21 -5.32
C LYS A 402 9.28 28.47 -4.64
N GLU A 403 10.03 29.07 -3.73
CA GLU A 403 9.65 30.31 -3.03
C GLU A 403 10.07 31.59 -3.76
N ARG A 404 10.61 31.51 -4.96
CA ARG A 404 10.86 32.62 -5.89
C ARG A 404 9.95 32.50 -7.13
#